data_ec044411803ab01fbf74e7563d79962a
#
_entry.id   ec044411803ab01fbf74e7563d79962a
#
_cell.length_a   1.000
_cell.length_b   1.000
_cell.length_c   1.000
_cell.angle_alpha   90.00
_cell.angle_beta   90.00
_cell.angle_gamma   90.00
#
_symmetry.space_group_name_H-M   'P 1'
#
loop_
_entity.id
_entity.type
_entity.pdbx_description
1 polymer ?
#
loop_
_entity_poly.entity_id
_entity_poly.type
_entity_poly.pdbx_seq_one_letter_code
_entity_poly.pdbx_strand_id
1 'polypeptide(L)'
;DPKSLNILYNFVKNTMKPLKGKMVVVSHGPELRAFAKENYLKYQGTMDKMKELADAGVEFRMCSNAVRAAGFKNDDFHGFVTVVPAGFPEIAFLQSQGYKYINPLPYGVRDVRYIDHPDLKKKD
;
A
#
# COMPACT_ATOMS: atom_id res chain seq x y z
N ASP A 1 5.53 8.54 -2.03
CA ASP A 1 6.03 8.31 -3.38
C ASP A 1 5.41 7.03 -3.93
N PRO A 2 4.74 7.07 -5.10
CA PRO A 2 4.16 5.87 -5.71
C PRO A 2 5.17 4.76 -5.99
N LYS A 3 6.44 5.07 -6.11
CA LYS A 3 7.49 4.05 -6.27
C LYS A 3 7.56 3.07 -5.09
N SER A 4 7.11 3.50 -3.92
CA SER A 4 7.04 2.61 -2.75
C SER A 4 6.09 1.44 -2.97
N LEU A 5 5.11 1.58 -3.86
CA LEU A 5 4.21 0.50 -4.22
C LEU A 5 4.92 -0.66 -4.93
N ASN A 6 6.03 -0.40 -5.59
CA ASN A 6 6.84 -1.47 -6.18
C ASN A 6 7.49 -2.34 -5.10
N ILE A 7 7.87 -1.74 -3.98
CA ILE A 7 8.37 -2.47 -2.82
C ILE A 7 7.25 -3.34 -2.23
N LEU A 8 6.06 -2.76 -2.12
CA LEU A 8 4.87 -3.49 -1.69
C LEU A 8 4.59 -4.69 -2.58
N TYR A 9 4.68 -4.52 -3.91
CA TYR A 9 4.45 -5.59 -4.87
C TYR A 9 5.39 -6.78 -4.61
N ASN A 10 6.68 -6.52 -4.47
CA ASN A 10 7.67 -7.56 -4.20
C ASN A 10 7.44 -8.23 -2.85
N PHE A 11 7.14 -7.44 -1.83
CA PHE A 11 6.84 -7.95 -0.50
C PHE A 11 5.63 -8.89 -0.52
N VAL A 12 4.55 -8.47 -1.18
CA VAL A 12 3.32 -9.26 -1.25
C VAL A 12 3.57 -10.58 -1.99
N LYS A 13 4.23 -10.53 -3.15
CA LYS A 13 4.54 -11.74 -3.92
C LYS A 13 5.37 -12.72 -3.11
N ASN A 14 6.39 -12.21 -2.43
CA ASN A 14 7.30 -13.05 -1.65
C ASN A 14 6.64 -13.63 -0.40
N THR A 15 5.61 -12.98 0.11
CA THR A 15 4.91 -13.40 1.33
C THR A 15 3.75 -14.35 1.04
N MET A 16 2.94 -14.06 0.03
CA MET A 16 1.74 -14.88 -0.25
C MET A 16 2.07 -16.29 -0.71
N LYS A 17 3.07 -16.42 -1.57
CA LYS A 17 3.43 -17.73 -2.14
C LYS A 17 3.83 -18.76 -1.07
N PRO A 18 4.75 -18.44 -0.15
CA PRO A 18 5.13 -19.41 0.88
C PRO A 18 4.10 -19.58 2.00
N LEU A 19 3.36 -18.51 2.35
CA LEU A 19 2.45 -18.55 3.49
C LEU A 19 1.02 -18.95 3.13
N LYS A 20 0.68 -18.96 1.84
CA LYS A 20 -0.65 -19.34 1.31
C LYS A 20 -1.81 -18.64 2.03
N GLY A 21 -1.58 -17.44 2.53
CA GLY A 21 -2.54 -16.68 3.29
C GLY A 21 -3.33 -15.69 2.46
N LYS A 22 -4.41 -15.16 3.05
CA LYS A 22 -5.12 -14.01 2.50
C LYS A 22 -4.38 -12.74 2.87
N MET A 23 -4.32 -11.79 1.95
CA MET A 23 -3.68 -10.51 2.19
C MET A 23 -4.62 -9.37 1.83
N VAL A 24 -4.67 -8.37 2.71
CA VAL A 24 -5.44 -7.14 2.51
C VAL A 24 -4.46 -5.97 2.63
N VAL A 25 -4.44 -5.12 1.62
CA VAL A 25 -3.65 -3.90 1.61
C VAL A 25 -4.58 -2.74 1.96
N VAL A 26 -4.25 -1.99 3.02
CA VAL A 26 -5.00 -0.81 3.42
C VAL A 26 -4.16 0.41 3.09
N SER A 27 -4.66 1.26 2.19
CA SER A 27 -4.02 2.50 1.78
C SER A 27 -4.69 3.68 2.48
N HIS A 28 -3.90 4.52 3.15
CA HIS A 28 -4.42 5.69 3.86
C HIS A 28 -3.48 6.91 3.77
N GLY A 29 -2.58 6.93 2.80
CA GLY A 29 -1.60 8.00 2.61
C GLY A 29 -1.54 8.53 1.18
N PRO A 30 -0.53 9.33 0.86
CA PRO A 30 -0.41 9.99 -0.45
C PRO A 30 -0.27 9.03 -1.62
N GLU A 31 0.10 7.78 -1.38
CA GLU A 31 0.23 6.75 -2.41
C GLU A 31 -1.08 6.46 -3.13
N LEU A 32 -2.22 6.80 -2.52
CA LEU A 32 -3.54 6.58 -3.12
C LEU A 32 -3.69 7.26 -4.48
N ARG A 33 -2.96 8.33 -4.74
CA ARG A 33 -3.03 9.06 -6.01
C ARG A 33 -2.73 8.18 -7.21
N ALA A 34 -1.85 7.19 -7.04
CA ALA A 34 -1.50 6.28 -8.11
C ALA A 34 -2.68 5.37 -8.50
N PHE A 35 -3.60 5.12 -7.57
CA PHE A 35 -4.76 4.27 -7.80
C PHE A 35 -5.94 5.00 -8.47
N ALA A 36 -5.84 6.31 -8.67
CA ALA A 36 -6.88 7.06 -9.37
C ALA A 36 -6.84 6.76 -10.87
N LYS A 37 -8.02 6.51 -11.46
CA LYS A 37 -8.14 6.20 -12.89
C LYS A 37 -7.51 7.28 -13.78
N GLU A 38 -7.68 8.55 -13.41
CA GLU A 38 -7.14 9.67 -14.17
C GLU A 38 -5.61 9.68 -14.23
N ASN A 39 -4.93 9.02 -13.28
CA ASN A 39 -3.48 8.96 -13.19
C ASN A 39 -2.90 7.67 -13.77
N TYR A 40 -3.71 6.84 -14.40
CA TYR A 40 -3.29 5.53 -14.88
C TYR A 40 -2.08 5.60 -15.80
N LEU A 41 -2.11 6.48 -16.79
CA LEU A 41 -1.00 6.56 -17.77
C LEU A 41 0.30 6.99 -17.10
N LYS A 42 0.21 7.83 -16.06
CA LYS A 42 1.39 8.27 -15.32
C LYS A 42 2.01 7.17 -14.49
N TYR A 43 1.20 6.25 -13.97
CA TYR A 43 1.64 5.18 -13.07
C TYR A 43 1.33 3.79 -13.62
N GLN A 44 1.26 3.65 -14.93
CA GLN A 44 0.80 2.43 -15.59
C GLN A 44 1.54 1.18 -15.13
N GLY A 45 2.87 1.21 -15.13
CA GLY A 45 3.66 0.04 -14.72
C GLY A 45 3.37 -0.40 -13.29
N THR A 46 3.24 0.56 -12.38
CA THR A 46 2.92 0.29 -10.97
C THR A 46 1.50 -0.24 -10.82
N MET A 47 0.53 0.39 -11.52
CA MET A 47 -0.87 -0.04 -11.41
C MET A 47 -1.11 -1.41 -12.04
N ASP A 48 -0.43 -1.73 -13.12
CA ASP A 48 -0.52 -3.06 -13.72
C ASP A 48 -0.01 -4.14 -12.74
N LYS A 49 1.02 -3.83 -11.96
CA LYS A 49 1.50 -4.72 -10.88
C LYS A 49 0.47 -4.86 -9.76
N MET A 50 -0.16 -3.77 -9.36
CA MET A 50 -1.21 -3.81 -8.32
C MET A 50 -2.42 -4.63 -8.81
N LYS A 51 -2.81 -4.45 -10.06
CA LYS A 51 -3.87 -5.25 -10.68
C LYS A 51 -3.53 -6.73 -10.71
N GLU A 52 -2.29 -7.07 -11.02
CA GLU A 52 -1.81 -8.46 -10.97
C GLU A 52 -2.00 -9.05 -9.57
N LEU A 53 -1.66 -8.30 -8.53
CA LEU A 53 -1.87 -8.75 -7.15
C LEU A 53 -3.37 -8.92 -6.85
N ALA A 54 -4.22 -8.00 -7.30
CA ALA A 54 -5.65 -8.09 -7.12
C ALA A 54 -6.22 -9.34 -7.81
N ASP A 55 -5.77 -9.63 -9.01
CA ASP A 55 -6.17 -10.81 -9.76
C ASP A 55 -5.69 -12.11 -9.08
N ALA A 56 -4.61 -12.03 -8.30
CA ALA A 56 -4.11 -13.15 -7.49
C ALA A 56 -4.82 -13.29 -6.14
N GLY A 57 -5.78 -12.44 -5.83
CA GLY A 57 -6.60 -12.52 -4.61
C GLY A 57 -6.27 -11.52 -3.52
N VAL A 58 -5.35 -10.58 -3.74
CA VAL A 58 -5.08 -9.49 -2.80
C VAL A 58 -6.22 -8.49 -2.85
N GLU A 59 -6.78 -8.14 -1.68
CA GLU A 59 -7.79 -7.10 -1.58
C GLU A 59 -7.14 -5.75 -1.30
N PHE A 60 -7.58 -4.71 -2.01
CA PHE A 60 -7.12 -3.33 -1.80
C PHE A 60 -8.25 -2.52 -1.19
N ARG A 61 -8.02 -2.00 0.00
CA ARG A 61 -8.96 -1.13 0.73
C ARG A 61 -8.33 0.23 0.94
N MET A 62 -9.11 1.29 0.72
CA MET A 62 -8.62 2.66 0.73
C MET A 62 -9.44 3.52 1.67
N CYS A 63 -8.75 4.33 2.47
CA CYS A 63 -9.35 5.23 3.45
C CYS A 63 -10.11 6.37 2.79
N SER A 64 -11.41 6.46 2.98
CA SER A 64 -12.23 7.54 2.42
C SER A 64 -11.80 8.92 2.92
N ASN A 65 -11.33 9.03 4.16
CA ASN A 65 -10.82 10.29 4.69
C ASN A 65 -9.58 10.76 3.92
N ALA A 66 -8.67 9.83 3.60
CA ALA A 66 -7.48 10.15 2.82
C ALA A 66 -7.83 10.49 1.36
N VAL A 67 -8.83 9.83 0.80
CA VAL A 67 -9.35 10.13 -0.53
C VAL A 67 -9.82 11.58 -0.60
N ARG A 68 -10.65 12.00 0.34
CA ARG A 68 -11.15 13.38 0.39
C ARG A 68 -10.03 14.39 0.63
N ALA A 69 -9.10 14.07 1.52
CA ALA A 69 -7.96 14.94 1.80
C ALA A 69 -7.08 15.17 0.58
N ALA A 70 -7.00 14.19 -0.32
CA ALA A 70 -6.25 14.30 -1.57
C ALA A 70 -7.05 14.95 -2.70
N GLY A 71 -8.33 15.29 -2.46
CA GLY A 71 -9.18 15.96 -3.45
C GLY A 71 -9.89 15.02 -4.42
N PHE A 72 -9.91 13.73 -4.14
CA PHE A 72 -10.61 12.74 -4.97
C PHE A 72 -11.99 12.39 -4.41
N LYS A 73 -12.78 11.71 -5.24
CA LYS A 73 -14.04 11.09 -4.87
C LYS A 73 -13.87 9.57 -4.79
N ASN A 74 -14.75 8.91 -4.05
CA ASN A 74 -14.66 7.47 -3.86
C ASN A 74 -14.73 6.66 -5.15
N ASP A 75 -15.40 7.17 -6.19
CA ASP A 75 -15.54 6.50 -7.48
C ASP A 75 -14.42 6.82 -8.48
N ASP A 76 -13.42 7.62 -8.09
CA ASP A 76 -12.30 7.98 -8.96
C ASP A 76 -11.27 6.85 -9.13
N PHE A 77 -11.43 5.74 -8.43
CA PHE A 77 -10.42 4.69 -8.34
C PHE A 77 -10.75 3.46 -9.19
N HIS A 78 -9.71 2.69 -9.52
CA HIS A 78 -9.88 1.45 -10.28
C HIS A 78 -10.82 0.48 -9.58
N GLY A 79 -11.50 -0.36 -10.36
CA GLY A 79 -12.53 -1.26 -9.85
C GLY A 79 -12.04 -2.31 -8.86
N PHE A 80 -10.73 -2.57 -8.80
CA PHE A 80 -10.17 -3.50 -7.82
C PHE A 80 -9.94 -2.87 -6.44
N VAL A 81 -10.18 -1.58 -6.29
CA VAL A 81 -10.03 -0.86 -5.02
C VAL A 81 -11.40 -0.71 -4.36
N THR A 82 -11.49 -1.08 -3.08
CA THR A 82 -12.68 -0.84 -2.26
C THR A 82 -12.39 0.32 -1.31
N VAL A 83 -13.23 1.35 -1.35
CA VAL A 83 -13.10 2.49 -0.43
C VAL A 83 -13.85 2.18 0.85
N VAL A 84 -13.16 2.31 1.98
CA VAL A 84 -13.72 2.08 3.33
C VAL A 84 -13.79 3.41 4.08
N PRO A 85 -14.66 3.53 5.12
CA PRO A 85 -14.85 4.82 5.81
C PRO A 85 -13.58 5.42 6.39
N ALA A 86 -12.69 4.60 6.97
CA ALA A 86 -11.42 5.06 7.52
C ALA A 86 -10.40 3.92 7.56
N GLY A 87 -9.10 4.26 7.39
CA GLY A 87 -8.06 3.25 7.30
C GLY A 87 -7.69 2.60 8.63
N PHE A 88 -7.51 3.39 9.68
CA PHE A 88 -7.11 2.84 10.98
C PHE A 88 -8.18 1.94 11.60
N PRO A 89 -9.47 2.32 11.64
CA PRO A 89 -10.52 1.40 12.06
C PRO A 89 -10.60 0.13 11.22
N GLU A 90 -10.34 0.21 9.92
CA GLU A 90 -10.31 -0.96 9.04
C GLU A 90 -9.19 -1.91 9.43
N ILE A 91 -8.01 -1.39 9.74
CA ILE A 91 -6.87 -2.19 10.21
C ILE A 91 -7.25 -2.89 11.53
N ALA A 92 -7.84 -2.17 12.47
CA ALA A 92 -8.28 -2.74 13.74
C ALA A 92 -9.32 -3.84 13.54
N PHE A 93 -10.27 -3.63 12.64
CA PHE A 93 -11.27 -4.63 12.28
C PHE A 93 -10.62 -5.90 11.71
N LEU A 94 -9.68 -5.75 10.78
CA LEU A 94 -8.98 -6.88 10.19
C LEU A 94 -8.20 -7.65 11.25
N GLN A 95 -7.53 -6.96 12.18
CA GLN A 95 -6.82 -7.61 13.28
C GLN A 95 -7.77 -8.41 14.16
N SER A 96 -8.99 -7.91 14.40
CA SER A 96 -10.01 -8.63 15.16
C SER A 96 -10.47 -9.90 14.43
N GLN A 97 -10.31 -9.97 13.12
CA GLN A 97 -10.64 -11.13 12.29
C GLN A 97 -9.47 -12.10 12.14
N GLY A 98 -8.38 -11.90 12.88
CA GLY A 98 -7.22 -12.79 12.85
C GLY A 98 -6.10 -12.39 11.91
N TYR A 99 -6.22 -11.28 11.20
CA TYR A 99 -5.15 -10.78 10.35
C TYR A 99 -3.99 -10.26 11.20
N LYS A 100 -2.78 -10.50 10.73
CA LYS A 100 -1.59 -9.89 11.30
C LYS A 100 -1.28 -8.58 10.59
N TYR A 101 -0.81 -7.60 11.36
CA TYR A 101 -0.49 -6.29 10.82
C TYR A 101 0.98 -6.21 10.43
N ILE A 102 1.22 -5.81 9.19
CA ILE A 102 2.57 -5.54 8.69
C ILE A 102 2.52 -4.17 8.01
N ASN A 103 3.43 -3.29 8.42
CA ASN A 103 3.55 -1.96 7.83
C ASN A 103 4.91 -1.87 7.12
N PRO A 104 4.95 -2.11 5.80
CA PRO A 104 6.18 -1.91 5.05
C PRO A 104 6.63 -0.46 5.17
N LEU A 105 7.90 -0.23 5.49
CA LEU A 105 8.41 1.12 5.65
C LEU A 105 8.29 1.88 4.34
N PRO A 106 7.80 3.16 4.38
CA PRO A 106 7.76 3.99 3.20
C PRO A 106 9.16 4.17 2.63
N TYR A 107 9.23 4.27 1.30
CA TYR A 107 10.48 4.54 0.62
C TYR A 107 11.04 5.90 1.05
N GLY A 108 12.32 5.94 1.41
CA GLY A 108 12.97 7.17 1.81
C GLY A 108 12.90 7.49 3.29
N VAL A 109 12.33 6.63 4.12
CA VAL A 109 12.40 6.81 5.57
C VAL A 109 13.84 6.62 6.03
N ARG A 110 14.35 7.63 6.72
CA ARG A 110 15.70 7.56 7.29
C ARG A 110 15.68 6.78 8.59
N ASP A 111 16.62 5.87 8.74
CA ASP A 111 16.87 5.25 10.03
C ASP A 111 17.59 6.31 10.90
N VAL A 112 16.92 6.73 11.97
CA VAL A 112 17.44 7.77 12.86
C VAL A 112 18.81 7.46 13.45
N ARG A 113 19.16 6.17 13.55
CA ARG A 113 20.47 5.75 14.06
C ARG A 113 21.62 6.24 13.18
N TYR A 114 21.34 6.41 11.88
CA TYR A 114 22.37 6.83 10.93
C TYR A 114 22.49 8.35 10.79
N ILE A 115 21.62 9.10 11.44
CA ILE A 115 21.76 10.57 11.50
C ILE A 115 22.92 10.94 12.42
N ASP A 116 22.94 10.35 13.61
CA ASP A 116 23.97 10.64 14.62
C ASP A 116 25.20 9.73 14.48
N HIS A 117 25.03 8.55 13.89
CA HIS A 117 26.06 7.54 13.79
C HIS A 117 26.15 6.96 12.37
N PRO A 118 26.56 7.78 11.38
CA PRO A 118 26.63 7.31 9.99
C PRO A 118 27.62 6.17 9.76
N ASP A 119 28.58 6.02 10.67
CA ASP A 119 29.56 4.93 10.66
C ASP A 119 28.92 3.56 10.88
N LEU A 120 27.72 3.50 11.47
CA LEU A 120 27.00 2.25 11.70
C LEU A 120 26.29 1.74 10.44
N LYS A 121 26.11 2.59 9.45
CA LYS A 121 25.48 2.18 8.20
C LYS A 121 26.41 1.27 7.42
N LYS A 122 25.92 0.09 7.05
CA LYS A 122 26.69 -0.81 6.21
C LYS A 122 26.91 -0.17 4.85
N LYS A 123 28.12 -0.24 4.37
CA LYS A 123 28.44 0.14 3.00
C LYS A 123 28.01 -0.99 2.09
N ASP A 124 27.26 -0.64 1.07
CA ASP A 124 26.83 -1.58 0.04
C ASP A 124 28.00 -1.91 -0.91
#